data_9cc0bc67cc4ce1be43eb5c69ec25023c
#
_entry.id   9cc0bc67cc4ce1be43eb5c69ec25023c
#
_cell.length_a   1.000
_cell.length_b   1.000
_cell.length_c   1.000
_cell.angle_alpha   90.00
_cell.angle_beta   90.00
_cell.angle_gamma   90.00
#
_symmetry.space_group_name_H-M   'P 1'
#
loop_
_entity.id
_entity.type
_entity.pdbx_description
1 polymer ?
#
loop_
_entity_poly.entity_id
_entity_poly.type
_entity_poly.pdbx_seq_one_letter_code
_entity_poly.pdbx_strand_id
1 'polypeptide(L)'
;RTYKPAERVFNRASDYVKGFFDGKAPNKATVWVIGDLRDNINDVINDADNTPVRYRYWKLDNRKLWVLDCVACTMPITAGVVVEDGKILDISVLSYRESRGHEVQSRAHRAQYFGATITPKKKLDLPINGISGSTLSVNSMKRMARIALLLHNHVTSDD
;
A
#
# COMPACT_ATOMS: atom_id res chain seq x y z
N ARG A 1 -33.26 -4.03 6.53
CA ARG A 1 -32.31 -4.37 5.43
C ARG A 1 -31.08 -3.50 5.55
N THR A 2 -29.93 -4.13 5.72
CA THR A 2 -28.68 -3.41 5.85
C THR A 2 -28.17 -2.97 4.47
N TYR A 3 -27.95 -1.67 4.32
CA TYR A 3 -27.36 -1.13 3.11
C TYR A 3 -25.87 -1.44 3.07
N LYS A 4 -25.40 -2.01 1.97
CA LYS A 4 -24.00 -2.19 1.69
C LYS A 4 -23.64 -1.38 0.45
N PRO A 5 -22.70 -0.43 0.55
CA PRO A 5 -22.23 0.28 -0.61
C PRO A 5 -21.62 -0.68 -1.63
N ALA A 6 -21.86 -0.45 -2.91
CA ALA A 6 -21.24 -1.22 -3.95
C ALA A 6 -19.73 -0.94 -3.95
N GLU A 7 -18.95 -1.99 -4.22
CA GLU A 7 -17.50 -1.84 -4.41
C GLU A 7 -17.22 -1.00 -5.65
N ARG A 8 -16.35 0.00 -5.50
CA ARG A 8 -15.84 0.77 -6.63
C ARG A 8 -14.47 0.24 -7.00
N VAL A 9 -14.37 -0.28 -8.22
CA VAL A 9 -13.10 -0.73 -8.78
C VAL A 9 -12.56 0.39 -9.66
N PHE A 10 -11.50 1.05 -9.20
CA PHE A 10 -10.86 2.14 -9.94
C PHE A 10 -9.87 1.59 -10.96
N ASN A 11 -9.23 0.47 -10.65
CA ASN A 11 -8.29 -0.19 -11.51
C ASN A 11 -8.18 -1.65 -11.09
N ARG A 12 -8.09 -2.54 -12.06
CA ARG A 12 -7.84 -3.95 -11.75
C ARG A 12 -6.36 -4.14 -11.41
N ALA A 13 -6.06 -5.02 -10.44
CA ALA A 13 -4.68 -5.29 -10.05
C ALA A 13 -3.81 -5.70 -11.25
N SER A 14 -4.34 -6.54 -12.14
CA SER A 14 -3.60 -6.97 -13.33
C SER A 14 -3.25 -5.82 -14.26
N ASP A 15 -4.15 -4.88 -14.45
CA ASP A 15 -3.91 -3.70 -15.31
C ASP A 15 -2.91 -2.75 -14.65
N TYR A 16 -3.01 -2.58 -13.33
CA TYR A 16 -2.08 -1.78 -12.56
C TYR A 16 -0.65 -2.34 -12.67
N VAL A 17 -0.50 -3.66 -12.51
CA VAL A 17 0.79 -4.34 -12.65
C VAL A 17 1.37 -4.10 -14.04
N LYS A 18 0.59 -4.33 -15.09
CA LYS A 18 1.04 -4.14 -16.47
C LYS A 18 1.46 -2.70 -16.75
N GLY A 19 0.77 -1.74 -16.15
CA GLY A 19 1.09 -0.33 -16.33
C GLY A 19 2.47 0.08 -15.82
N PHE A 20 3.03 -0.67 -14.86
CA PHE A 20 4.33 -0.39 -14.29
C PHE A 20 5.44 -1.32 -14.77
N PHE A 21 5.14 -2.30 -15.62
CA PHE A 21 6.09 -3.26 -16.13
C PHE A 21 5.98 -3.42 -17.66
N ASP A 22 5.84 -2.32 -18.37
CA ASP A 22 5.83 -2.23 -19.83
C ASP A 22 4.82 -3.17 -20.50
N GLY A 23 3.62 -3.27 -19.95
CA GLY A 23 2.55 -4.10 -20.47
C GLY A 23 2.69 -5.58 -20.17
N LYS A 24 3.70 -5.98 -19.39
CA LYS A 24 3.95 -7.37 -19.01
C LYS A 24 3.68 -7.57 -17.54
N ALA A 25 3.32 -8.79 -17.15
CA ALA A 25 3.26 -9.18 -15.74
C ALA A 25 4.55 -9.92 -15.41
N PRO A 26 5.47 -9.32 -14.65
CA PRO A 26 6.70 -10.02 -14.25
C PRO A 26 6.39 -11.13 -13.24
N ASN A 27 7.41 -11.85 -12.82
CA ASN A 27 7.25 -12.94 -11.88
C ASN A 27 6.66 -12.44 -10.56
N LYS A 28 5.64 -13.14 -10.08
CA LYS A 28 5.07 -12.92 -8.77
C LYS A 28 5.92 -13.64 -7.72
N ALA A 29 6.19 -12.97 -6.63
CA ALA A 29 6.94 -13.51 -5.50
C ALA A 29 6.11 -13.45 -4.22
N THR A 30 6.57 -14.14 -3.19
CA THR A 30 5.91 -14.14 -1.88
C THR A 30 6.95 -13.84 -0.82
N VAL A 31 6.58 -12.97 0.12
CA VAL A 31 7.36 -12.73 1.33
C VAL A 31 6.56 -13.20 2.54
N TRP A 32 7.19 -13.97 3.41
CA TRP A 32 6.58 -14.45 4.65
C TRP A 32 6.83 -13.44 5.77
N VAL A 33 5.79 -13.11 6.49
CA VAL A 33 5.82 -12.10 7.55
C VAL A 33 6.19 -12.81 8.86
N ILE A 34 7.48 -12.94 9.08
CA ILE A 34 8.05 -13.61 10.27
C ILE A 34 9.20 -12.75 10.83
N GLY A 35 9.59 -13.07 12.08
CA GLY A 35 10.74 -12.43 12.72
C GLY A 35 10.63 -10.91 12.82
N ASP A 36 11.72 -10.22 12.53
CA ASP A 36 11.79 -8.75 12.62
C ASP A 36 10.81 -8.06 11.68
N LEU A 37 10.59 -8.63 10.49
CA LEU A 37 9.60 -8.08 9.56
C LEU A 37 8.21 -8.06 10.19
N ARG A 38 7.82 -9.17 10.85
CA ARG A 38 6.54 -9.24 11.54
C ARG A 38 6.42 -8.19 12.63
N ASP A 39 7.48 -8.00 13.42
CA ASP A 39 7.49 -6.99 14.48
C ASP A 39 7.32 -5.59 13.90
N ASN A 40 8.02 -5.29 12.82
CA ASN A 40 7.94 -4.00 12.14
C ASN A 40 6.55 -3.74 11.55
N ILE A 41 5.94 -4.74 10.92
CA ILE A 41 4.59 -4.62 10.35
C ILE A 41 3.56 -4.48 11.48
N ASN A 42 3.70 -5.26 12.56
CA ASN A 42 2.82 -5.14 13.73
C ASN A 42 2.84 -3.74 14.32
N ASP A 43 4.00 -3.09 14.38
CA ASP A 43 4.13 -1.72 14.89
C ASP A 43 3.33 -0.72 14.04
N VAL A 44 3.24 -0.97 12.74
CA VAL A 44 2.48 -0.11 11.83
C VAL A 44 0.98 -0.40 11.91
N ILE A 45 0.60 -1.68 11.88
CA ILE A 45 -0.81 -2.09 11.91
C ILE A 45 -1.41 -1.86 13.29
N ASN A 46 -0.62 -2.08 14.35
CA ASN A 46 -1.05 -2.02 15.74
C ASN A 46 -2.21 -2.98 16.06
N ASP A 47 -2.22 -4.13 15.38
CA ASP A 47 -3.18 -5.22 15.60
C ASP A 47 -2.52 -6.52 15.15
N ALA A 48 -1.76 -7.13 16.07
CA ALA A 48 -0.95 -8.31 15.79
C ALA A 48 -1.79 -9.53 15.33
N ASP A 49 -3.02 -9.64 15.82
CA ASP A 49 -3.89 -10.77 15.49
C ASP A 49 -4.35 -10.74 14.02
N ASN A 50 -4.35 -9.54 13.40
CA ASN A 50 -4.79 -9.35 12.03
C ASN A 50 -3.64 -9.12 11.05
N THR A 51 -2.38 -9.20 11.51
CA THR A 51 -1.22 -9.07 10.63
C THR A 51 -1.20 -10.23 9.64
N PRO A 52 -1.16 -9.98 8.33
CA PRO A 52 -1.08 -11.04 7.34
C PRO A 52 0.17 -11.92 7.55
N VAL A 53 0.03 -13.21 7.23
CA VAL A 53 1.16 -14.16 7.35
C VAL A 53 2.09 -14.07 6.17
N ARG A 54 1.63 -13.52 5.05
CA ARG A 54 2.42 -13.36 3.83
C ARG A 54 1.87 -12.21 3.00
N TYR A 55 2.76 -11.70 2.12
CA TYR A 55 2.37 -10.74 1.07
C TYR A 55 2.89 -11.24 -0.26
N ARG A 56 2.11 -11.04 -1.31
CA ARG A 56 2.51 -11.32 -2.68
C ARG A 56 2.85 -10.01 -3.39
N TYR A 57 3.86 -10.07 -4.24
CA TYR A 57 4.30 -8.90 -4.98
C TYR A 57 4.87 -9.30 -6.34
N TRP A 58 5.01 -8.31 -7.19
CA TRP A 58 5.66 -8.47 -8.49
C TRP A 58 6.96 -7.71 -8.45
N LYS A 59 8.00 -8.27 -9.07
CA LYS A 59 9.31 -7.63 -9.07
C LYS A 59 9.98 -7.68 -10.42
N LEU A 60 10.67 -6.60 -10.76
CA LEU A 60 11.57 -6.52 -11.90
C LEU A 60 12.70 -5.56 -11.51
N ASP A 61 13.92 -6.08 -11.42
CA ASP A 61 15.09 -5.33 -10.95
C ASP A 61 14.84 -4.70 -9.58
N ASN A 62 14.98 -3.38 -9.46
CA ASN A 62 14.80 -2.65 -8.20
C ASN A 62 13.36 -2.17 -7.98
N ARG A 63 12.45 -2.49 -8.89
CA ARG A 63 11.05 -2.11 -8.81
C ARG A 63 10.22 -3.25 -8.27
N LYS A 64 9.44 -2.98 -7.23
CA LYS A 64 8.51 -3.93 -6.64
C LYS A 64 7.14 -3.30 -6.52
N LEU A 65 6.12 -4.07 -6.87
CA LEU A 65 4.74 -3.61 -6.83
C LEU A 65 3.96 -4.48 -5.85
N TRP A 66 3.33 -3.81 -4.90
CA TRP A 66 2.56 -4.45 -3.83
C TRP A 66 1.09 -4.13 -4.00
N VAL A 67 0.25 -5.15 -3.91
CA VAL A 67 -1.20 -4.99 -3.84
C VAL A 67 -1.61 -5.34 -2.42
N LEU A 68 -2.07 -4.34 -1.68
CA LEU A 68 -2.31 -4.44 -0.25
C LEU A 68 -3.77 -4.16 0.07
N ASP A 69 -4.36 -5.04 0.88
CA ASP A 69 -5.63 -4.76 1.55
C ASP A 69 -5.33 -4.10 2.89
N CYS A 70 -6.09 -3.06 3.22
CA CYS A 70 -5.89 -2.37 4.48
C CYS A 70 -6.40 -3.23 5.63
N VAL A 71 -5.48 -3.66 6.49
CA VAL A 71 -5.79 -4.50 7.65
C VAL A 71 -6.13 -3.62 8.85
N ALA A 72 -7.12 -4.04 9.63
CA ALA A 72 -7.60 -3.31 10.81
C ALA A 72 -8.04 -1.87 10.48
N CYS A 73 -8.51 -1.66 9.27
CA CYS A 73 -9.02 -0.36 8.82
C CYS A 73 -10.54 -0.34 8.91
N THR A 74 -11.08 0.79 9.34
CA THR A 74 -12.54 0.98 9.41
C THR A 74 -13.14 0.89 8.00
N MET A 75 -12.40 1.35 6.99
CA MET A 75 -12.86 1.37 5.61
C MET A 75 -12.06 0.38 4.78
N PRO A 76 -12.73 -0.57 4.09
CA PRO A 76 -12.03 -1.52 3.22
C PRO A 76 -11.45 -0.82 1.99
N ILE A 77 -10.13 -0.78 1.91
CA ILE A 77 -9.39 -0.21 0.77
C ILE A 77 -8.38 -1.25 0.30
N THR A 78 -8.33 -1.46 -1.02
CA THR A 78 -7.24 -2.16 -1.65
C THR A 78 -6.41 -1.15 -2.42
N ALA A 79 -5.13 -1.11 -2.16
CA ALA A 79 -4.21 -0.17 -2.80
C ALA A 79 -3.07 -0.90 -3.49
N GLY A 80 -2.62 -0.32 -4.60
CA GLY A 80 -1.36 -0.69 -5.22
C GLY A 80 -0.28 0.32 -4.83
N VAL A 81 0.88 -0.17 -4.45
CA VAL A 81 2.03 0.67 -4.13
C VAL A 81 3.23 0.15 -4.91
N VAL A 82 3.84 1.02 -5.70
CA VAL A 82 5.07 0.71 -6.43
C VAL A 82 6.23 1.39 -5.73
N VAL A 83 7.23 0.61 -5.38
CA VAL A 83 8.45 1.11 -4.73
C VAL A 83 9.64 0.76 -5.60
N GLU A 84 10.49 1.74 -5.87
CA GLU A 84 11.72 1.57 -6.64
C GLU A 84 12.87 2.22 -5.88
N ASP A 85 13.93 1.48 -5.68
CA ASP A 85 15.12 1.94 -4.94
C ASP A 85 14.80 2.52 -3.55
N GLY A 86 13.81 1.94 -2.86
CA GLY A 86 13.41 2.36 -1.52
C GLY A 86 12.53 3.60 -1.47
N LYS A 87 12.07 4.09 -2.62
CA LYS A 87 11.20 5.28 -2.72
C LYS A 87 9.88 4.93 -3.38
N ILE A 88 8.81 5.53 -2.92
CA ILE A 88 7.50 5.33 -3.54
C ILE A 88 7.49 5.96 -4.94
N LEU A 89 7.24 5.13 -5.94
CA LEU A 89 7.07 5.56 -7.33
C LEU A 89 5.62 5.89 -7.63
N ASP A 90 4.67 5.12 -7.10
CA ASP A 90 3.24 5.34 -7.24
C ASP A 90 2.48 4.71 -6.07
N ILE A 91 1.34 5.30 -5.76
CA ILE A 91 0.34 4.73 -4.86
C ILE A 91 -1.04 5.02 -5.43
N SER A 92 -1.87 3.99 -5.53
CA SER A 92 -3.20 4.10 -6.16
C SER A 92 -4.21 3.28 -5.41
N VAL A 93 -5.42 3.80 -5.26
CA VAL A 93 -6.55 3.01 -4.79
C VAL A 93 -7.01 2.13 -5.94
N LEU A 94 -7.06 0.82 -5.74
CA LEU A 94 -7.55 -0.13 -6.75
C LEU A 94 -9.02 -0.44 -6.55
N SER A 95 -9.45 -0.61 -5.31
CA SER A 95 -10.86 -0.76 -4.99
C SER A 95 -11.21 -0.12 -3.66
N TYR A 96 -12.46 0.28 -3.53
CA TYR A 96 -12.94 1.01 -2.37
C TYR A 96 -14.42 0.70 -2.14
N ARG A 97 -14.81 0.42 -0.90
CA ARG A 97 -16.16 -0.07 -0.58
C ARG A 97 -17.02 0.92 0.22
N GLU A 98 -16.59 2.17 0.30
CA GLU A 98 -17.31 3.20 1.02
C GLU A 98 -17.78 4.31 0.08
N SER A 99 -18.84 5.02 0.48
CA SER A 99 -19.34 6.14 -0.29
C SER A 99 -18.56 7.43 -0.09
N ARG A 100 -17.71 7.49 0.95
CA ARG A 100 -16.91 8.66 1.31
C ARG A 100 -15.44 8.30 1.38
N GLY A 101 -14.57 9.30 1.23
CA GLY A 101 -13.14 9.12 1.40
C GLY A 101 -12.39 8.75 0.14
N HIS A 102 -13.05 8.74 -1.01
CA HIS A 102 -12.43 8.39 -2.29
C HIS A 102 -11.50 9.50 -2.83
N GLU A 103 -11.47 10.66 -2.19
CA GLU A 103 -10.61 11.78 -2.56
C GLU A 103 -9.12 11.42 -2.48
N VAL A 104 -8.77 10.38 -1.71
CA VAL A 104 -7.38 9.89 -1.63
C VAL A 104 -6.87 9.33 -2.96
N GLN A 105 -7.77 9.06 -3.92
CA GLN A 105 -7.40 8.63 -5.27
C GLN A 105 -7.01 9.81 -6.16
N SER A 106 -7.30 11.04 -5.78
CA SER A 106 -6.92 12.21 -6.57
C SER A 106 -5.40 12.26 -6.79
N ARG A 107 -4.98 12.74 -7.95
CA ARG A 107 -3.55 12.87 -8.23
C ARG A 107 -2.87 13.82 -7.25
N ALA A 108 -3.54 14.90 -6.86
CA ALA A 108 -2.99 15.85 -5.91
C ALA A 108 -2.65 15.19 -4.57
N HIS A 109 -3.52 14.32 -4.05
CA HIS A 109 -3.25 13.61 -2.81
C HIS A 109 -2.14 12.57 -3.01
N ARG A 110 -2.24 11.76 -4.06
CA ARG A 110 -1.31 10.67 -4.33
C ARG A 110 0.12 11.18 -4.58
N ALA A 111 0.24 12.32 -5.25
CA ALA A 111 1.55 12.89 -5.58
C ALA A 111 2.38 13.24 -4.35
N GLN A 112 1.76 13.47 -3.19
CA GLN A 112 2.49 13.75 -1.95
C GLN A 112 3.35 12.58 -1.49
N TYR A 113 2.99 11.35 -1.85
CA TYR A 113 3.75 10.14 -1.49
C TYR A 113 4.94 9.89 -2.41
N PHE A 114 4.97 10.49 -3.60
CA PHE A 114 6.00 10.17 -4.60
C PHE A 114 7.37 10.60 -4.10
N GLY A 115 8.30 9.67 -4.08
CA GLY A 115 9.65 9.87 -3.57
C GLY A 115 9.80 9.63 -2.07
N ALA A 116 8.72 9.32 -1.35
CA ALA A 116 8.78 9.07 0.08
C ALA A 116 9.57 7.82 0.40
N THR A 117 10.32 7.88 1.49
CA THR A 117 11.03 6.75 2.09
C THR A 117 10.50 6.48 3.49
N ILE A 118 10.94 5.39 4.10
CA ILE A 118 10.58 5.07 5.48
C ILE A 118 11.72 5.46 6.43
N THR A 119 11.38 6.11 7.53
CA THR A 119 12.36 6.49 8.55
C THR A 119 12.64 5.32 9.51
N PRO A 120 13.72 5.39 10.32
CA PRO A 120 13.96 4.37 11.35
C PRO A 120 12.80 4.21 12.34
N LYS A 121 12.00 5.25 12.53
CA LYS A 121 10.80 5.20 13.38
C LYS A 121 9.57 4.67 12.64
N LYS A 122 9.74 4.14 11.43
CA LYS A 122 8.68 3.55 10.60
C LYS A 122 7.61 4.57 10.19
N LYS A 123 8.04 5.81 9.97
CA LYS A 123 7.20 6.91 9.46
C LYS A 123 7.65 7.29 8.06
N LEU A 124 6.73 7.87 7.28
CA LEU A 124 7.11 8.46 5.99
C LEU A 124 7.98 9.70 6.24
N ASP A 125 8.99 9.89 5.41
CA ASP A 125 9.90 11.04 5.53
C ASP A 125 9.35 12.32 4.90
N LEU A 126 8.23 12.22 4.18
CA LEU A 126 7.53 13.36 3.58
C LEU A 126 6.22 13.60 4.31
N PRO A 127 5.81 14.88 4.49
CA PRO A 127 4.52 15.19 5.10
C PRO A 127 3.39 14.89 4.12
N ILE A 128 2.31 14.28 4.63
CA ILE A 128 1.10 14.01 3.86
C ILE A 128 -0.02 14.84 4.48
N ASN A 129 -0.56 15.75 3.70
CA ASN A 129 -1.67 16.58 4.16
C ASN A 129 -2.95 15.76 4.21
N GLY A 130 -3.72 15.96 5.27
CA GLY A 130 -5.03 15.34 5.40
C GLY A 130 -6.05 15.95 4.43
N ILE A 131 -7.17 15.28 4.29
CA ILE A 131 -8.32 15.75 3.52
C ILE A 131 -9.47 15.88 4.50
N SER A 132 -10.07 17.06 4.60
CA SER A 132 -11.21 17.30 5.48
C SER A 132 -12.34 16.33 5.12
N GLY A 133 -12.86 15.62 6.13
CA GLY A 133 -13.89 14.61 5.94
C GLY A 133 -13.38 13.25 5.45
N SER A 134 -12.07 13.08 5.22
CA SER A 134 -11.48 11.85 4.71
C SER A 134 -10.28 11.38 5.55
N THR A 135 -10.25 11.71 6.83
CA THR A 135 -9.13 11.39 7.73
C THR A 135 -8.83 9.90 7.80
N LEU A 136 -9.86 9.05 7.88
CA LEU A 136 -9.70 7.60 7.97
C LEU A 136 -9.06 7.04 6.70
N SER A 137 -9.47 7.53 5.53
CA SER A 137 -8.91 7.09 4.25
C SER A 137 -7.46 7.52 4.09
N VAL A 138 -7.12 8.76 4.47
CA VAL A 138 -5.75 9.25 4.45
C VAL A 138 -4.86 8.41 5.37
N ASN A 139 -5.31 8.12 6.58
CA ASN A 139 -4.55 7.30 7.53
C ASN A 139 -4.36 5.88 7.00
N SER A 140 -5.36 5.31 6.34
CA SER A 140 -5.27 3.98 5.72
C SER A 140 -4.22 3.97 4.60
N MET A 141 -4.22 4.99 3.74
CA MET A 141 -3.25 5.10 2.66
C MET A 141 -1.82 5.28 3.20
N LYS A 142 -1.64 6.12 4.21
CA LYS A 142 -0.34 6.30 4.87
C LYS A 142 0.17 4.99 5.47
N ARG A 143 -0.70 4.23 6.09
CA ARG A 143 -0.36 2.92 6.66
C ARG A 143 0.10 1.95 5.58
N MET A 144 -0.63 1.83 4.49
CA MET A 144 -0.26 0.94 3.38
C MET A 144 1.05 1.38 2.71
N ALA A 145 1.29 2.68 2.57
CA ALA A 145 2.55 3.21 2.06
C ALA A 145 3.73 2.79 2.96
N ARG A 146 3.57 2.91 4.26
CA ARG A 146 4.61 2.53 5.24
C ARG A 146 4.87 1.02 5.17
N ILE A 147 3.84 0.21 5.10
CA ILE A 147 3.97 -1.25 4.99
C ILE A 147 4.71 -1.63 3.71
N ALA A 148 4.34 -1.05 2.58
CA ALA A 148 5.00 -1.32 1.30
C ALA A 148 6.50 -1.00 1.34
N LEU A 149 6.87 0.11 1.96
CA LEU A 149 8.27 0.50 2.10
C LEU A 149 9.05 -0.47 3.01
N LEU A 150 8.45 -0.89 4.11
CA LEU A 150 9.06 -1.89 5.00
C LEU A 150 9.25 -3.22 4.28
N LEU A 151 8.25 -3.67 3.55
CA LEU A 151 8.32 -4.90 2.76
C LEU A 151 9.40 -4.81 1.69
N HIS A 152 9.43 -3.70 0.95
CA HIS A 152 10.43 -3.47 -0.11
C HIS A 152 11.85 -3.54 0.44
N ASN A 153 12.12 -2.86 1.55
CA ASN A 153 13.44 -2.84 2.15
C ASN A 153 13.85 -4.21 2.66
N HIS A 154 12.90 -4.95 3.23
CA HIS A 154 13.16 -6.31 3.72
C HIS A 154 13.54 -7.26 2.58
N VAL A 155 12.75 -7.31 1.51
CA VAL A 155 13.03 -8.22 0.39
C VAL A 155 14.26 -7.79 -0.41
N THR A 156 14.57 -6.49 -0.43
CA THR A 156 15.78 -5.99 -1.07
C THR A 156 17.03 -6.42 -0.30
N SER A 157 16.97 -6.46 1.03
CA SER A 157 18.10 -6.93 1.86
C SER A 157 18.39 -8.40 1.67
N ASP A 158 17.38 -9.21 1.31
CA ASP A 158 17.50 -10.65 1.13
C ASP A 158 17.90 -11.03 -0.31
N ASP A 159 17.94 -10.08 -1.22
CA ASP A 159 18.32 -10.30 -2.62
C ASP A 159 19.83 -10.49 -2.80
#